data_8f6fe0fc078b909381bf8ed89f4d1e03
#
_entry.id   8f6fe0fc078b909381bf8ed89f4d1e03
#
_cell.length_a   1.000
_cell.length_b   1.000
_cell.length_c   1.000
_cell.angle_alpha   90.00
_cell.angle_beta   90.00
_cell.angle_gamma   90.00
#
_symmetry.space_group_name_H-M   'P 1'
#
loop_
_entity.id
_entity.type
_entity.pdbx_description
1 polymer ?
#
loop_
_entity_poly.entity_id
_entity_poly.type
_entity_poly.pdbx_seq_one_letter_code
_entity_poly.pdbx_strand_id
1 'polypeptide(L)'
;TDADDVAGAPMVALISDAAWRDRFGSDPAVVGKSVRVNGRDATVIGVMPPGFGFPYREQVWVPIRHAERTTPETELGVDVMGRLAPGISLEQASLALEALHERIDAERPASERRADRLEVEPSAYRFTSRESRRIVGMMFLTSLFVLLVACANVANLQLSQLAARRRELA
;
A
#
# COMPACT_ATOMS: atom_id res chain seq x y z
N THR A 1 -15.27 17.65 -3.17
CA THR A 1 -14.74 18.87 -3.84
C THR A 1 -13.76 19.54 -2.90
N ASP A 2 -12.96 20.48 -3.40
CA ASP A 2 -12.03 21.27 -2.57
C ASP A 2 -12.76 22.03 -1.44
N ALA A 3 -14.04 22.34 -1.66
CA ALA A 3 -14.90 22.97 -0.65
C ALA A 3 -15.20 22.07 0.56
N ASP A 4 -15.09 20.75 0.41
CA ASP A 4 -15.33 19.79 1.49
C ASP A 4 -14.07 19.60 2.37
N ASP A 5 -12.90 20.07 1.92
CA ASP A 5 -11.62 19.94 2.63
C ASP A 5 -11.11 21.31 3.16
N VAL A 6 -11.99 22.23 3.50
CA VAL A 6 -11.63 23.49 4.15
C VAL A 6 -11.87 23.43 5.67
N ALA A 7 -11.16 24.28 6.40
CA ALA A 7 -11.32 24.35 7.85
C ALA A 7 -12.76 24.76 8.24
N GLY A 8 -13.40 23.96 9.10
CA GLY A 8 -14.77 24.20 9.55
C GLY A 8 -15.87 23.64 8.64
N ALA A 9 -15.53 23.04 7.49
CA ALA A 9 -16.50 22.35 6.66
C ALA A 9 -17.11 21.15 7.41
N PRO A 10 -18.42 20.86 7.21
CA PRO A 10 -19.03 19.67 7.78
C PRO A 10 -18.37 18.42 7.24
N MET A 11 -18.25 17.38 8.08
CA MET A 11 -17.66 16.12 7.67
C MET A 11 -18.55 15.43 6.64
N VAL A 12 -17.97 15.08 5.51
CA VAL A 12 -18.64 14.33 4.45
C VAL A 12 -17.94 12.99 4.23
N ALA A 13 -18.67 12.03 3.68
CA ALA A 13 -18.16 10.69 3.40
C ALA A 13 -18.60 10.19 2.03
N LEU A 14 -17.68 9.52 1.32
CA LEU A 14 -18.01 8.61 0.23
C LEU A 14 -17.99 7.19 0.77
N ILE A 15 -18.92 6.36 0.34
CA ILE A 15 -18.99 4.95 0.75
C ILE A 15 -18.76 4.03 -0.46
N SER A 16 -18.22 2.85 -0.20
CA SER A 16 -18.05 1.84 -1.26
C SER A 16 -19.41 1.24 -1.67
N ASP A 17 -19.49 0.71 -2.89
CA ASP A 17 -20.66 -0.05 -3.35
C ASP A 17 -20.95 -1.25 -2.43
N ALA A 18 -19.91 -1.93 -1.94
CA ALA A 18 -20.08 -3.02 -0.98
C ALA A 18 -20.71 -2.54 0.35
N ALA A 19 -20.19 -1.46 0.93
CA ALA A 19 -20.78 -0.90 2.16
C ALA A 19 -22.23 -0.44 1.95
N TRP A 20 -22.54 0.13 0.80
CA TRP A 20 -23.90 0.53 0.44
C TRP A 20 -24.86 -0.65 0.38
N ARG A 21 -24.44 -1.77 -0.22
CA ARG A 21 -25.26 -3.00 -0.28
C ARG A 21 -25.42 -3.65 1.07
N ASP A 22 -24.30 -3.84 1.78
CA ASP A 22 -24.27 -4.66 3.00
C ASP A 22 -24.89 -3.94 4.19
N ARG A 23 -24.68 -2.61 4.31
CA ARG A 23 -25.10 -1.84 5.48
C ARG A 23 -26.34 -1.00 5.26
N PHE A 24 -26.61 -0.62 4.01
CA PHE A 24 -27.73 0.26 3.68
C PHE A 24 -28.77 -0.40 2.75
N GLY A 25 -28.63 -1.71 2.49
CA GLY A 25 -29.60 -2.48 1.70
C GLY A 25 -29.78 -1.96 0.27
N SER A 26 -28.75 -1.33 -0.30
CA SER A 26 -28.81 -0.69 -1.63
C SER A 26 -29.85 0.43 -1.73
N ASP A 27 -30.13 1.11 -0.63
CA ASP A 27 -31.10 2.24 -0.61
C ASP A 27 -30.54 3.43 -1.42
N PRO A 28 -31.17 3.85 -2.52
CA PRO A 28 -30.70 4.99 -3.29
C PRO A 28 -30.79 6.32 -2.53
N ALA A 29 -31.63 6.39 -1.47
CA ALA A 29 -31.73 7.56 -0.63
C ALA A 29 -30.62 7.67 0.44
N VAL A 30 -29.53 6.88 0.33
CA VAL A 30 -28.40 6.96 1.25
C VAL A 30 -27.64 8.29 1.13
N VAL A 31 -27.60 8.87 -0.06
CA VAL A 31 -26.96 10.18 -0.29
C VAL A 31 -27.75 11.26 0.46
N GLY A 32 -27.04 12.06 1.23
CA GLY A 32 -27.62 13.07 2.13
C GLY A 32 -27.92 12.56 3.55
N LYS A 33 -27.87 11.25 3.82
CA LYS A 33 -28.01 10.72 5.18
C LYS A 33 -26.75 10.92 6.00
N SER A 34 -26.97 11.14 7.31
CA SER A 34 -25.88 11.15 8.28
C SER A 34 -25.50 9.72 8.66
N VAL A 35 -24.23 9.44 8.67
CA VAL A 35 -23.63 8.17 9.10
C VAL A 35 -22.51 8.43 10.11
N ARG A 36 -22.26 7.47 10.98
CA ARG A 36 -21.24 7.62 11.99
C ARG A 36 -19.92 6.99 11.52
N VAL A 37 -18.89 7.81 11.35
CA VAL A 37 -17.54 7.39 10.95
C VAL A 37 -16.59 7.74 12.09
N ASN A 38 -15.96 6.75 12.70
CA ASN A 38 -15.05 6.91 13.84
C ASN A 38 -15.64 7.77 14.98
N GLY A 39 -16.92 7.54 15.31
CA GLY A 39 -17.60 8.28 16.38
C GLY A 39 -18.09 9.68 16.01
N ARG A 40 -17.81 10.17 14.80
CA ARG A 40 -18.22 11.50 14.29
C ARG A 40 -19.30 11.33 13.23
N ASP A 41 -20.23 12.27 13.19
CA ASP A 41 -21.27 12.29 12.17
C ASP A 41 -20.73 12.84 10.86
N ALA A 42 -20.96 12.12 9.77
CA ALA A 42 -20.58 12.47 8.41
C ALA A 42 -21.76 12.34 7.47
N THR A 43 -21.93 13.28 6.56
CA THR A 43 -22.98 13.21 5.53
C THR A 43 -22.49 12.41 4.34
N VAL A 44 -23.23 11.38 3.94
CA VAL A 44 -22.90 10.61 2.72
C VAL A 44 -23.18 11.50 1.50
N ILE A 45 -22.13 11.75 0.71
CA ILE A 45 -22.23 12.57 -0.50
C ILE A 45 -22.18 11.75 -1.80
N GLY A 46 -21.94 10.46 -1.69
CA GLY A 46 -21.93 9.57 -2.86
C GLY A 46 -21.54 8.14 -2.55
N VAL A 47 -21.78 7.28 -3.53
CA VAL A 47 -21.41 5.86 -3.52
C VAL A 47 -20.40 5.65 -4.64
N MET A 48 -19.29 4.98 -4.32
CA MET A 48 -18.24 4.67 -5.28
C MET A 48 -18.70 3.55 -6.23
N PRO A 49 -18.16 3.50 -7.46
CA PRO A 49 -18.49 2.42 -8.39
C PRO A 49 -18.17 1.04 -7.85
N PRO A 50 -18.88 -0.01 -8.31
CA PRO A 50 -18.58 -1.39 -7.94
C PRO A 50 -17.11 -1.75 -8.19
N GLY A 51 -16.47 -2.39 -7.22
CA GLY A 51 -15.07 -2.80 -7.29
C GLY A 51 -14.05 -1.69 -7.00
N PHE A 52 -14.47 -0.45 -6.81
CA PHE A 52 -13.57 0.61 -6.36
C PHE A 52 -13.26 0.43 -4.86
N GLY A 53 -12.00 0.25 -4.55
CA GLY A 53 -11.54 0.04 -3.16
C GLY A 53 -10.19 0.71 -2.89
N PHE A 54 -9.78 1.64 -3.77
CA PHE A 54 -8.50 2.32 -3.66
C PHE A 54 -8.41 3.18 -2.38
N PRO A 55 -7.26 3.22 -1.68
CA PRO A 55 -5.96 2.59 -2.02
C PRO A 55 -5.87 1.09 -1.72
N TYR A 56 -6.70 0.56 -0.85
CA TYR A 56 -6.74 -0.88 -0.51
C TYR A 56 -8.12 -1.47 -0.79
N ARG A 57 -8.86 -1.91 0.24
CA ARG A 57 -10.26 -2.31 0.15
C ARG A 57 -11.09 -1.43 1.08
N GLU A 58 -10.96 -0.13 0.88
CA GLU A 58 -11.62 0.84 1.72
C GLU A 58 -13.13 0.80 1.54
N GLN A 59 -13.83 1.00 2.63
CA GLN A 59 -15.29 1.08 2.62
C GLN A 59 -15.81 2.52 2.71
N VAL A 60 -14.98 3.43 3.26
CA VAL A 60 -15.35 4.83 3.50
C VAL A 60 -14.16 5.73 3.20
N TRP A 61 -14.40 6.83 2.53
CA TRP A 61 -13.43 7.90 2.30
C TRP A 61 -13.95 9.20 2.92
N VAL A 62 -13.11 9.89 3.64
CA VAL A 62 -13.40 11.18 4.24
C VAL A 62 -12.31 12.18 3.87
N PRO A 63 -12.59 13.50 3.85
CA PRO A 63 -11.56 14.51 3.62
C PRO A 63 -10.43 14.39 4.66
N ILE A 64 -9.18 14.61 4.22
CA ILE A 64 -8.00 14.40 5.05
C ILE A 64 -7.97 15.27 6.32
N ARG A 65 -8.60 16.45 6.28
CA ARG A 65 -8.71 17.34 7.44
C ARG A 65 -9.54 16.73 8.57
N HIS A 66 -10.39 15.76 8.27
CA HIS A 66 -11.19 15.04 9.25
C HIS A 66 -10.54 13.73 9.71
N ALA A 67 -9.37 13.37 9.17
CA ALA A 67 -8.59 12.26 9.66
C ALA A 67 -8.19 12.52 11.12
N GLU A 68 -8.43 11.55 11.99
CA GLU A 68 -8.06 11.65 13.40
C GLU A 68 -6.54 11.68 13.53
N ARG A 69 -6.05 12.75 14.14
CA ARG A 69 -4.72 12.75 14.73
C ARG A 69 -4.82 11.98 16.03
N THR A 70 -4.30 10.79 16.07
CA THR A 70 -4.41 9.90 17.24
C THR A 70 -3.65 10.46 18.45
N THR A 71 -2.63 11.28 18.24
CA THR A 71 -1.96 12.11 19.26
C THR A 71 -1.38 13.37 18.60
N PRO A 72 -1.12 14.45 19.35
CA PRO A 72 -0.43 15.64 18.83
C PRO A 72 0.96 15.33 18.26
N GLU A 73 1.57 14.23 18.69
CA GLU A 73 2.90 13.76 18.29
C GLU A 73 2.85 12.78 17.12
N THR A 74 1.67 12.21 16.83
CA THR A 74 1.49 11.30 15.70
C THR A 74 1.22 12.13 14.46
N GLU A 75 2.27 12.39 13.71
CA GLU A 75 2.12 12.96 12.39
C GLU A 75 1.37 11.98 11.50
N LEU A 76 0.35 12.49 10.85
CA LEU A 76 -0.33 11.74 9.79
C LEU A 76 0.71 11.46 8.70
N GLY A 77 1.16 10.22 8.61
CA GLY A 77 1.89 9.74 7.44
C GLY A 77 0.94 9.87 6.24
N VAL A 78 1.20 10.84 5.39
CA VAL A 78 0.40 11.07 4.18
C VAL A 78 1.14 10.46 3.01
N ASP A 79 0.50 9.49 2.38
CA ASP A 79 0.97 8.97 1.12
C ASP A 79 0.40 9.81 -0.02
N VAL A 80 1.26 10.40 -0.81
CA VAL A 80 0.85 11.17 -1.99
C VAL A 80 0.96 10.30 -3.23
N MET A 81 -0.11 10.21 -4.00
CA MET A 81 -0.11 9.50 -5.28
C MET A 81 -0.41 10.47 -6.41
N GLY A 82 0.38 10.35 -7.46
CA GLY A 82 0.26 11.19 -8.65
C GLY A 82 0.41 10.39 -9.94
N ARG A 83 -0.02 11.00 -11.02
CA ARG A 83 0.23 10.50 -12.38
C ARG A 83 1.35 11.33 -13.00
N LEU A 84 2.37 10.66 -13.51
CA LEU A 84 3.43 11.32 -14.23
C LEU A 84 2.86 11.98 -15.52
N ALA A 85 3.33 13.18 -15.83
CA ALA A 85 3.03 13.83 -17.08
C ALA A 85 3.57 13.00 -18.26
N PRO A 86 2.95 13.08 -19.45
CA PRO A 86 3.44 12.37 -20.62
C PRO A 86 4.91 12.72 -20.91
N GLY A 87 5.74 11.68 -21.09
CA GLY A 87 7.16 11.84 -21.41
C GLY A 87 8.08 12.04 -20.20
N ILE A 88 7.57 12.16 -18.99
CA ILE A 88 8.38 12.24 -17.77
C ILE A 88 8.67 10.85 -17.23
N SER A 89 9.95 10.54 -17.02
CA SER A 89 10.37 9.30 -16.37
C SER A 89 10.21 9.37 -14.84
N LEU A 90 10.14 8.20 -14.20
CA LEU A 90 10.10 8.11 -12.73
C LEU A 90 11.34 8.76 -12.10
N GLU A 91 12.50 8.59 -12.72
CA GLU A 91 13.76 9.17 -12.26
C GLU A 91 13.73 10.70 -12.31
N GLN A 92 13.23 11.28 -13.41
CA GLN A 92 13.06 12.74 -13.52
C GLN A 92 12.08 13.28 -12.49
N ALA A 93 10.97 12.57 -12.24
CA ALA A 93 10.02 12.94 -11.22
C ALA A 93 10.61 12.85 -9.81
N SER A 94 11.40 11.82 -9.53
CA SER A 94 12.10 11.64 -8.24
C SER A 94 13.05 12.80 -7.97
N LEU A 95 13.91 13.15 -8.92
CA LEU A 95 14.84 14.27 -8.80
C LEU A 95 14.12 15.61 -8.60
N ALA A 96 13.03 15.86 -9.34
CA ALA A 96 12.27 17.09 -9.20
C ALA A 96 11.58 17.22 -7.85
N LEU A 97 11.05 16.10 -7.32
CA LEU A 97 10.42 16.07 -6.00
C LEU A 97 11.45 16.17 -4.87
N GLU A 98 12.62 15.57 -5.02
CA GLU A 98 13.73 15.68 -4.07
C GLU A 98 14.20 17.13 -3.96
N ALA A 99 14.41 17.84 -5.08
CA ALA A 99 14.75 19.24 -5.11
C ALA A 99 13.65 20.14 -4.49
N LEU A 100 12.39 19.81 -4.70
CA LEU A 100 11.26 20.51 -4.07
C LEU A 100 11.25 20.30 -2.56
N HIS A 101 11.48 19.05 -2.12
CA HIS A 101 11.55 18.69 -0.71
C HIS A 101 12.68 19.46 0.00
N GLU A 102 13.88 19.47 -0.56
CA GLU A 102 15.02 20.22 -0.02
C GLU A 102 14.71 21.72 0.12
N ARG A 103 14.04 22.31 -0.88
CA ARG A 103 13.65 23.71 -0.82
C ARG A 103 12.64 23.99 0.29
N ILE A 104 11.60 23.15 0.43
CA ILE A 104 10.60 23.28 1.48
C ILE A 104 11.23 23.08 2.85
N ASP A 105 12.14 22.13 2.99
CA ASP A 105 12.80 21.83 4.26
C ASP A 105 13.78 22.94 4.66
N ALA A 106 14.43 23.59 3.69
CA ALA A 106 15.28 24.74 3.94
C ALA A 106 14.51 25.97 4.50
N GLU A 107 13.22 26.12 4.15
CA GLU A 107 12.33 27.18 4.65
C GLU A 107 11.82 26.89 6.07
N ARG A 108 11.95 25.66 6.57
CA ARG A 108 11.53 25.27 7.91
C ARG A 108 12.55 25.68 8.97
N PRO A 109 12.07 25.96 10.21
CA PRO A 109 12.97 26.13 11.35
C PRO A 109 13.88 24.91 11.54
N ALA A 110 15.10 25.12 11.98
CA ALA A 110 16.09 24.03 12.13
C ALA A 110 15.61 22.88 13.04
N SER A 111 14.75 23.18 14.01
CA SER A 111 14.13 22.18 14.91
C SER A 111 13.08 21.29 14.24
N GLU A 112 12.56 21.69 13.08
CA GLU A 112 11.49 20.99 12.35
C GLU A 112 11.99 20.36 11.05
N ARG A 113 13.29 20.52 10.75
CA ARG A 113 13.89 19.89 9.57
C ARG A 113 13.98 18.40 9.76
N ARG A 114 13.55 17.67 8.76
CA ARG A 114 13.56 16.22 8.77
C ARG A 114 14.61 15.71 7.80
N ALA A 115 15.40 14.75 8.27
CA ALA A 115 16.33 13.99 7.44
C ALA A 115 15.63 12.92 6.57
N ASP A 116 14.30 13.00 6.43
CA ASP A 116 13.52 12.02 5.70
C ASP A 116 13.76 12.18 4.20
N ARG A 117 14.07 11.08 3.55
CA ARG A 117 14.16 11.01 2.09
C ARG A 117 12.79 10.81 1.49
N LEU A 118 12.46 11.64 0.53
CA LEU A 118 11.27 11.45 -0.29
C LEU A 118 11.52 10.30 -1.26
N GLU A 119 10.84 9.18 -1.05
CA GLU A 119 10.99 8.00 -1.92
C GLU A 119 9.83 7.94 -2.92
N VAL A 120 10.14 8.00 -4.21
CA VAL A 120 9.17 7.90 -5.29
C VAL A 120 9.20 6.49 -5.84
N GLU A 121 8.11 5.77 -5.68
CA GLU A 121 7.97 4.40 -6.17
C GLU A 121 6.77 4.26 -7.13
N PRO A 122 6.84 3.34 -8.10
CA PRO A 122 5.66 2.97 -8.87
C PRO A 122 4.53 2.48 -7.96
N SER A 123 3.30 2.91 -8.20
CA SER A 123 2.14 2.53 -7.40
C SER A 123 1.93 1.01 -7.30
N ALA A 124 2.37 0.25 -8.30
CA ALA A 124 2.34 -1.21 -8.29
C ALA A 124 3.19 -1.83 -7.15
N TYR A 125 4.22 -1.13 -6.68
CA TYR A 125 5.11 -1.64 -5.63
C TYR A 125 4.64 -1.28 -4.22
N ARG A 126 3.67 -0.39 -4.07
CA ARG A 126 3.10 0.00 -2.79
C ARG A 126 2.47 -1.18 -2.05
N PHE A 127 1.86 -2.12 -2.77
CA PHE A 127 1.24 -3.32 -2.20
C PHE A 127 2.24 -4.43 -1.88
N THR A 128 3.51 -4.25 -2.26
CA THR A 128 4.58 -5.21 -1.99
C THR A 128 5.80 -4.45 -1.53
N SER A 129 5.94 -4.28 -0.22
CA SER A 129 7.09 -3.59 0.35
C SER A 129 8.40 -4.23 -0.11
N ARG A 130 9.48 -3.45 -0.16
CA ARG A 130 10.84 -3.98 -0.46
C ARG A 130 11.20 -5.13 0.48
N GLU A 131 10.75 -5.01 1.73
CA GLU A 131 10.98 -6.02 2.77
C GLU A 131 10.21 -7.31 2.48
N SER A 132 8.93 -7.22 2.09
CA SER A 132 8.15 -8.38 1.66
C SER A 132 8.77 -9.09 0.46
N ARG A 133 9.29 -8.36 -0.52
CA ARG A 133 10.00 -8.95 -1.68
C ARG A 133 11.30 -9.64 -1.27
N ARG A 134 12.06 -9.09 -0.33
CA ARG A 134 13.25 -9.73 0.23
C ARG A 134 12.91 -11.01 0.97
N ILE A 135 11.87 -10.98 1.82
CA ILE A 135 11.39 -12.16 2.56
C ILE A 135 10.97 -13.26 1.58
N VAL A 136 10.14 -12.95 0.58
CA VAL A 136 9.72 -13.91 -0.44
C VAL A 136 10.91 -14.45 -1.22
N GLY A 137 11.88 -13.61 -1.59
CA GLY A 137 13.11 -14.02 -2.25
C GLY A 137 13.95 -14.97 -1.40
N MET A 138 14.10 -14.70 -0.11
CA MET A 138 14.80 -15.59 0.84
C MET A 138 14.08 -16.92 1.02
N MET A 139 12.75 -16.91 1.13
CA MET A 139 11.95 -18.15 1.21
C MET A 139 12.11 -19.00 -0.05
N PHE A 140 12.09 -18.38 -1.24
CA PHE A 140 12.32 -19.07 -2.50
C PHE A 140 13.72 -19.69 -2.58
N LEU A 141 14.75 -18.94 -2.19
CA LEU A 141 16.13 -19.41 -2.16
C LEU A 141 16.31 -20.59 -1.19
N THR A 142 15.71 -20.51 0.00
CA THR A 142 15.73 -21.60 0.99
C THR A 142 15.05 -22.85 0.46
N SER A 143 13.90 -22.71 -0.17
CA SER A 143 13.17 -23.83 -0.78
C SER A 143 13.98 -24.48 -1.91
N LEU A 144 14.64 -23.68 -2.74
CA LEU A 144 15.53 -24.18 -3.79
C LEU A 144 16.71 -24.95 -3.22
N PHE A 145 17.32 -24.44 -2.13
CA PHE A 145 18.43 -25.11 -1.47
C PHE A 145 18.01 -26.46 -0.89
N VAL A 146 16.86 -26.55 -0.21
CA VAL A 146 16.31 -27.81 0.31
C VAL A 146 16.08 -28.80 -0.83
N LEU A 147 15.52 -28.35 -1.96
CA LEU A 147 15.29 -29.17 -3.13
C LEU A 147 16.61 -29.73 -3.70
N LEU A 148 17.65 -28.90 -3.81
CA LEU A 148 18.97 -29.33 -4.27
C LEU A 148 19.58 -30.40 -3.36
N VAL A 149 19.48 -30.22 -2.05
CA VAL A 149 19.94 -31.22 -1.06
C VAL A 149 19.17 -32.54 -1.22
N ALA A 150 17.86 -32.48 -1.39
CA ALA A 150 17.04 -33.67 -1.61
C ALA A 150 17.43 -34.39 -2.93
N CYS A 151 17.62 -33.64 -4.01
CA CYS A 151 18.07 -34.21 -5.30
C CYS A 151 19.47 -34.86 -5.17
N ALA A 152 20.40 -34.20 -4.48
CA ALA A 152 21.74 -34.76 -4.23
C ALA A 152 21.67 -36.07 -3.44
N ASN A 153 20.83 -36.12 -2.39
CA ASN A 153 20.63 -37.33 -1.61
C ASN A 153 20.05 -38.49 -2.46
N VAL A 154 19.05 -38.20 -3.28
CA VAL A 154 18.48 -39.22 -4.21
C VAL A 154 19.51 -39.70 -5.22
N ALA A 155 20.28 -38.78 -5.80
CA ALA A 155 21.35 -39.12 -6.73
C ALA A 155 22.41 -40.02 -6.08
N ASN A 156 22.84 -39.73 -4.86
CA ASN A 156 23.78 -40.54 -4.11
C ASN A 156 23.25 -41.95 -3.82
N LEU A 157 21.97 -42.05 -3.43
CA LEU A 157 21.32 -43.35 -3.22
C LEU A 157 21.24 -44.16 -4.50
N GLN A 158 20.90 -43.54 -5.63
CA GLN A 158 20.87 -44.26 -6.92
C GLN A 158 22.25 -44.73 -7.37
N LEU A 159 23.28 -43.88 -7.19
CA LEU A 159 24.67 -44.25 -7.49
C LEU A 159 25.14 -45.44 -6.63
N SER A 160 24.83 -45.44 -5.34
CA SER A 160 25.18 -46.53 -4.43
C SER A 160 24.52 -47.85 -4.82
N GLN A 161 23.23 -47.83 -5.22
CA GLN A 161 22.50 -48.97 -5.70
C GLN A 161 23.08 -49.54 -7.02
N LEU A 162 23.45 -48.65 -7.96
CA LEU A 162 24.10 -49.08 -9.20
C LEU A 162 25.47 -49.69 -8.94
N ALA A 163 26.25 -49.17 -8.01
CA ALA A 163 27.55 -49.74 -7.63
C ALA A 163 27.41 -51.13 -6.97
N ALA A 164 26.39 -51.29 -6.13
CA ALA A 164 26.09 -52.60 -5.52
C ALA A 164 25.72 -53.68 -6.58
N ARG A 165 24.82 -53.34 -7.49
CA ARG A 165 24.40 -54.26 -8.60
C ARG A 165 25.55 -54.67 -9.53
N ARG A 166 26.51 -53.76 -9.79
CA ARG A 166 27.68 -54.11 -10.61
C ARG A 166 28.60 -55.13 -9.92
N ARG A 167 28.67 -55.15 -8.58
CA ARG A 167 29.42 -56.14 -7.81
C ARG A 167 28.76 -57.53 -7.77
N GLU A 168 27.43 -57.61 -7.94
CA GLU A 168 26.71 -58.90 -7.98
C GLU A 168 26.78 -59.58 -9.36
N LEU A 169 27.11 -58.80 -10.42
CA LEU A 169 27.20 -59.30 -11.80
C LEU A 169 28.63 -59.60 -12.26
N ALA A 170 29.64 -59.35 -11.44
CA ALA A 170 31.06 -59.64 -11.69
C ALA A 170 31.51 -60.88 -10.88
#